data_b935869587b9dfdcd7cb72f6df640350
#
_entry.id   b935869587b9dfdcd7cb72f6df640350
#
_cell.length_a   1.000
_cell.length_b   1.000
_cell.length_c   1.000
_cell.angle_alpha   90.00
_cell.angle_beta   90.00
_cell.angle_gamma   90.00
#
_symmetry.space_group_name_H-M   'P 1'
#
loop_
_entity.id
_entity.type
_entity.pdbx_description
1 polymer ?
#
loop_
_entity_poly.entity_id
_entity_poly.type
_entity_poly.pdbx_seq_one_letter_code
_entity_poly.pdbx_strand_id
1 'polypeptide(L)'
;GKRIERHPRQCVFIGTTNNYEFLKDQTGNRRLFPITTDKNKATKSPFDDLTQDIVQQMFAEAKVYFDDDPTDKALLLDKEASETALKVQEEHSEKDALVGEIEEFLERPIPSDYWYRTLEGKRISAHDVIDQDYIKLYGDGKLIELPNTKPGAYVWRDKVCSMEIWKVMMKQDDQPQQHHLRKIDKALRNTRYCGQSKSRYRFGEGIGRQYGFQIDLSSYYRDLKNENNNKGTTGQ
;
A
#
# COMPACT_ATOMS: atom_id res chain seq x y z
N GLY A 1 43.24 0.97 7.80
CA GLY A 1 41.81 1.23 7.45
C GLY A 1 41.75 1.91 6.11
N LYS A 2 40.98 1.40 5.17
CA LYS A 2 40.73 2.08 3.88
C LYS A 2 39.93 3.36 4.14
N ARG A 3 40.45 4.50 3.68
CA ARG A 3 39.78 5.79 3.76
C ARG A 3 38.57 5.76 2.81
N ILE A 4 37.40 6.14 3.30
CA ILE A 4 36.20 6.28 2.46
C ILE A 4 36.38 7.57 1.65
N GLU A 5 36.56 7.44 0.34
CA GLU A 5 36.60 8.56 -0.59
C GLU A 5 35.22 8.73 -1.23
N ARG A 6 34.75 9.97 -1.30
CA ARG A 6 33.49 10.31 -1.97
C ARG A 6 33.81 10.80 -3.38
N HIS A 7 33.37 10.04 -4.37
CA HIS A 7 33.46 10.47 -5.77
C HIS A 7 32.06 10.90 -6.23
N PRO A 8 31.90 12.10 -6.80
CA PRO A 8 30.62 12.53 -7.38
C PRO A 8 30.27 11.62 -8.55
N ARG A 9 29.00 11.23 -8.63
CA ARG A 9 28.52 10.38 -9.73
C ARG A 9 28.40 11.22 -11.00
N GLN A 10 28.98 10.72 -12.09
CA GLN A 10 28.95 11.36 -13.42
C GLN A 10 28.20 10.48 -14.45
N CYS A 11 27.18 9.75 -14.02
CA CYS A 11 26.42 8.87 -14.91
C CYS A 11 24.95 8.81 -14.51
N VAL A 12 24.10 8.50 -15.49
CA VAL A 12 22.70 8.19 -15.35
C VAL A 12 22.49 6.70 -15.66
N PHE A 13 21.61 6.05 -14.93
CA PHE A 13 21.23 4.66 -15.21
C PHE A 13 19.90 4.65 -15.96
N ILE A 14 19.86 3.92 -17.07
CA ILE A 14 18.66 3.67 -17.83
C ILE A 14 18.43 2.15 -17.84
N GLY A 15 17.22 1.71 -17.57
CA GLY A 15 16.80 0.32 -17.61
C GLY A 15 15.51 0.18 -18.41
N THR A 16 15.27 -0.98 -18.97
CA THR A 16 14.02 -1.33 -19.66
C THR A 16 13.37 -2.52 -18.99
N THR A 17 12.05 -2.54 -18.96
CA THR A 17 11.27 -3.66 -18.42
C THR A 17 9.95 -3.77 -19.16
N ASN A 18 9.45 -5.01 -19.30
CA ASN A 18 8.10 -5.29 -19.79
C ASN A 18 7.09 -5.44 -18.64
N ASN A 19 7.56 -5.38 -17.39
CA ASN A 19 6.69 -5.43 -16.23
C ASN A 19 6.17 -4.02 -15.95
N TYR A 20 4.86 -3.86 -15.87
CA TYR A 20 4.22 -2.58 -15.59
C TYR A 20 4.46 -2.15 -14.13
N GLU A 21 4.31 -3.08 -13.18
CA GLU A 21 4.58 -2.86 -11.76
C GLU A 21 5.99 -3.37 -11.42
N PHE A 22 6.99 -2.49 -11.46
CA PHE A 22 8.40 -2.86 -11.25
C PHE A 22 9.09 -2.10 -10.11
N LEU A 23 8.46 -1.08 -9.56
CA LEU A 23 9.00 -0.29 -8.48
C LEU A 23 8.73 -0.96 -7.13
N LYS A 24 9.74 -1.63 -6.57
CA LYS A 24 9.64 -2.44 -5.34
C LYS A 24 9.83 -1.66 -4.05
N ASP A 25 10.40 -0.46 -4.11
CA ASP A 25 10.69 0.34 -2.93
C ASP A 25 9.62 1.41 -2.74
N GLN A 26 8.69 1.17 -1.82
CA GLN A 26 7.59 2.09 -1.51
C GLN A 26 8.05 3.41 -0.87
N THR A 27 9.32 3.52 -0.44
CA THR A 27 9.85 4.72 0.23
C THR A 27 10.94 5.44 -0.56
N GLY A 28 11.50 4.82 -1.59
CA GLY A 28 12.73 5.27 -2.28
C GLY A 28 12.62 5.50 -3.77
N ASN A 29 11.44 5.35 -4.37
CA ASN A 29 11.23 5.46 -5.82
C ASN A 29 11.46 6.88 -6.38
N ARG A 30 11.64 7.90 -5.54
CA ARG A 30 11.89 9.30 -5.93
C ARG A 30 13.06 9.52 -6.90
N ARG A 31 13.92 8.50 -7.10
CA ARG A 31 15.07 8.54 -8.02
C ARG A 31 14.82 7.79 -9.32
N LEU A 32 13.66 7.15 -9.45
CA LEU A 32 13.26 6.39 -10.61
C LEU A 32 12.14 7.12 -11.33
N PHE A 33 12.33 7.37 -12.62
CA PHE A 33 11.37 8.05 -13.47
C PHE A 33 10.87 7.08 -14.54
N PRO A 34 9.72 6.40 -14.30
CA PRO A 34 9.13 5.54 -15.30
C PRO A 34 8.71 6.33 -16.53
N ILE A 35 9.08 5.84 -17.71
CA ILE A 35 8.66 6.39 -19.00
C ILE A 35 7.96 5.28 -19.76
N THR A 36 6.66 5.41 -19.94
CA THR A 36 5.87 4.45 -20.71
C THR A 36 6.06 4.71 -22.20
N THR A 37 6.47 3.68 -22.94
CA THR A 37 6.60 3.71 -24.39
C THR A 37 5.47 2.93 -25.04
N ASP A 38 4.88 3.48 -26.09
CA ASP A 38 3.82 2.84 -26.86
C ASP A 38 4.22 2.74 -28.34
N LYS A 39 4.45 1.51 -28.79
CA LYS A 39 4.83 1.25 -30.18
C LYS A 39 3.80 1.79 -31.18
N ASN A 40 2.52 1.80 -30.82
CA ASN A 40 1.46 2.24 -31.72
C ASN A 40 1.42 3.78 -31.89
N LYS A 41 2.08 4.51 -30.99
CA LYS A 41 2.23 5.97 -31.05
C LYS A 41 3.54 6.40 -31.67
N ALA A 42 4.43 5.46 -31.97
CA ALA A 42 5.72 5.75 -32.59
C ALA A 42 5.51 6.22 -34.03
N THR A 43 5.98 7.44 -34.34
CA THR A 43 5.97 8.02 -35.68
C THR A 43 7.32 7.89 -36.38
N LYS A 44 8.35 7.48 -35.65
CA LYS A 44 9.74 7.34 -36.12
C LYS A 44 10.31 6.00 -35.68
N SER A 45 11.24 5.47 -36.46
CA SER A 45 12.01 4.26 -36.17
C SER A 45 13.37 4.66 -35.59
N PRO A 46 13.76 4.15 -34.40
CA PRO A 46 15.10 4.44 -33.87
C PRO A 46 16.22 3.85 -34.75
N PHE A 47 15.94 2.88 -35.63
CA PHE A 47 16.92 2.26 -36.51
C PHE A 47 17.13 3.06 -37.79
N ASP A 48 16.09 3.76 -38.28
CA ASP A 48 16.14 4.45 -39.53
C ASP A 48 16.27 5.98 -39.34
N ASP A 49 15.62 6.52 -38.31
CA ASP A 49 15.52 7.96 -38.07
C ASP A 49 16.54 8.50 -37.07
N LEU A 50 17.11 7.68 -36.17
CA LEU A 50 18.07 8.14 -35.18
C LEU A 50 19.50 8.13 -35.77
N THR A 51 19.77 9.08 -36.63
CA THR A 51 21.09 9.27 -37.26
C THR A 51 22.08 9.89 -36.30
N GLN A 52 23.39 9.77 -36.60
CA GLN A 52 24.48 10.39 -35.82
C GLN A 52 24.30 11.90 -35.68
N ASP A 53 23.83 12.58 -36.73
CA ASP A 53 23.61 14.03 -36.72
C ASP A 53 22.47 14.41 -35.75
N ILE A 54 21.37 13.63 -35.71
CA ILE A 54 20.28 13.84 -34.75
C ILE A 54 20.78 13.64 -33.33
N VAL A 55 21.56 12.59 -33.07
CA VAL A 55 22.15 12.36 -31.74
C VAL A 55 23.03 13.53 -31.32
N GLN A 56 23.89 14.00 -32.20
CA GLN A 56 24.73 15.17 -31.91
C GLN A 56 23.93 16.43 -31.64
N GLN A 57 22.85 16.65 -32.40
CA GLN A 57 21.95 17.80 -32.22
C GLN A 57 21.26 17.73 -30.85
N MET A 58 20.76 16.54 -30.44
CA MET A 58 20.12 16.33 -29.13
C MET A 58 21.09 16.65 -27.98
N PHE A 59 22.34 16.20 -28.07
CA PHE A 59 23.34 16.50 -27.04
C PHE A 59 23.75 17.98 -27.04
N ALA A 60 23.84 18.63 -28.21
CA ALA A 60 24.13 20.05 -28.30
C ALA A 60 23.03 20.89 -27.67
N GLU A 61 21.75 20.55 -27.91
CA GLU A 61 20.58 21.20 -27.31
C GLU A 61 20.54 21.00 -25.78
N ALA A 62 20.76 19.77 -25.32
CA ALA A 62 20.81 19.47 -23.89
C ALA A 62 21.94 20.23 -23.19
N LYS A 63 23.10 20.40 -23.88
CA LYS A 63 24.20 21.19 -23.36
C LYS A 63 23.84 22.66 -23.19
N VAL A 64 23.12 23.27 -24.13
CA VAL A 64 22.65 24.64 -24.02
C VAL A 64 21.79 24.83 -22.77
N TYR A 65 20.79 23.95 -22.56
CA TYR A 65 19.95 24.00 -21.35
C TYR A 65 20.77 23.85 -20.06
N PHE A 66 21.77 22.98 -20.06
CA PHE A 66 22.64 22.79 -18.91
C PHE A 66 23.53 24.00 -18.63
N ASP A 67 24.09 24.61 -19.67
CA ASP A 67 24.99 25.76 -19.54
C ASP A 67 24.24 27.04 -19.14
N ASP A 68 22.96 27.19 -19.52
CA ASP A 68 22.10 28.32 -19.17
C ASP A 68 21.65 28.33 -17.69
N ASP A 69 21.70 27.18 -17.00
CA ASP A 69 21.42 27.11 -15.58
C ASP A 69 22.58 26.52 -14.76
N PRO A 70 23.59 27.32 -14.42
CA PRO A 70 24.73 26.85 -13.63
C PRO A 70 24.44 26.51 -12.18
N THR A 71 23.14 26.62 -11.74
CA THR A 71 22.75 26.44 -10.35
C THR A 71 22.23 25.05 -10.04
N ASP A 72 22.37 24.08 -10.92
CA ASP A 72 21.79 22.73 -10.83
C ASP A 72 20.23 22.70 -10.75
N LYS A 73 19.56 23.84 -10.90
CA LYS A 73 18.09 23.91 -10.88
C LYS A 73 17.45 23.25 -12.08
N ALA A 74 18.13 23.28 -13.23
CA ALA A 74 17.70 22.56 -14.43
C ALA A 74 17.63 21.04 -14.23
N LEU A 75 18.31 20.51 -13.20
CA LEU A 75 18.27 19.10 -12.82
C LEU A 75 17.16 18.78 -11.79
N LEU A 76 16.42 19.78 -11.33
CA LEU A 76 15.33 19.63 -10.39
C LEU A 76 14.00 19.75 -11.13
N LEU A 77 13.11 18.85 -10.86
CA LEU A 77 11.74 18.94 -11.36
C LEU A 77 11.03 20.14 -10.68
N ASP A 78 10.29 20.92 -11.46
CA ASP A 78 9.36 21.88 -10.91
C ASP A 78 8.22 21.19 -10.14
N LYS A 79 7.34 21.97 -9.55
CA LYS A 79 6.26 21.42 -8.71
C LYS A 79 5.30 20.53 -9.50
N GLU A 80 4.90 20.95 -10.70
CA GLU A 80 3.94 20.22 -11.54
C GLU A 80 4.56 18.92 -12.07
N ALA A 81 5.79 18.98 -12.55
CA ALA A 81 6.54 17.80 -12.99
C ALA A 81 6.80 16.82 -11.82
N SER A 82 7.07 17.33 -10.61
CA SER A 82 7.22 16.50 -9.41
C SER A 82 5.93 15.79 -9.03
N GLU A 83 4.79 16.47 -9.08
CA GLU A 83 3.47 15.86 -8.81
C GLU A 83 3.13 14.80 -9.86
N THR A 84 3.44 15.06 -11.13
CA THR A 84 3.26 14.10 -12.22
C THR A 84 4.18 12.89 -12.05
N ALA A 85 5.44 13.09 -11.71
CA ALA A 85 6.39 12.01 -11.45
C ALA A 85 5.93 11.11 -10.30
N LEU A 86 5.39 11.68 -9.22
CA LEU A 86 4.84 10.91 -8.10
C LEU A 86 3.67 10.03 -8.53
N LYS A 87 2.72 10.55 -9.31
CA LYS A 87 1.60 9.76 -9.82
C LYS A 87 2.06 8.60 -10.68
N VAL A 88 3.00 8.86 -11.60
CA VAL A 88 3.55 7.80 -12.46
C VAL A 88 4.32 6.76 -11.63
N GLN A 89 5.05 7.18 -10.61
CA GLN A 89 5.74 6.26 -9.68
C GLN A 89 4.76 5.38 -8.90
N GLU A 90 3.64 5.94 -8.44
CA GLU A 90 2.57 5.18 -7.77
C GLU A 90 1.92 4.15 -8.70
N GLU A 91 1.64 4.52 -9.96
CA GLU A 91 1.07 3.61 -10.96
C GLU A 91 1.98 2.42 -11.28
N HIS A 92 3.30 2.63 -11.28
CA HIS A 92 4.30 1.60 -11.54
C HIS A 92 4.82 0.89 -10.28
N SER A 93 4.29 1.26 -9.11
CA SER A 93 4.67 0.64 -7.84
C SER A 93 4.07 -0.76 -7.72
N GLU A 94 4.91 -1.74 -7.39
CA GLU A 94 4.44 -3.10 -7.11
C GLU A 94 3.53 -3.05 -5.88
N LYS A 95 2.25 -3.36 -6.07
CA LYS A 95 1.31 -3.51 -4.96
C LYS A 95 1.71 -4.76 -4.19
N ASP A 96 2.08 -4.58 -2.94
CA ASP A 96 2.33 -5.72 -2.06
C ASP A 96 1.00 -6.46 -1.84
N ALA A 97 0.86 -7.64 -2.45
CA ALA A 97 -0.34 -8.47 -2.30
C ALA A 97 -0.72 -8.67 -0.83
N LEU A 98 0.29 -8.76 0.05
CA LEU A 98 0.08 -8.87 1.49
C LEU A 98 -0.64 -7.65 2.07
N VAL A 99 -0.44 -6.44 1.53
CA VAL A 99 -1.16 -5.23 1.98
C VAL A 99 -2.66 -5.39 1.69
N GLY A 100 -3.02 -5.82 0.48
CA GLY A 100 -4.41 -6.05 0.11
C GLY A 100 -5.08 -7.14 0.96
N GLU A 101 -4.39 -8.27 1.19
CA GLU A 101 -4.88 -9.34 2.06
C GLU A 101 -5.08 -8.87 3.51
N ILE A 102 -4.17 -8.05 4.02
CA ILE A 102 -4.29 -7.45 5.35
C ILE A 102 -5.45 -6.46 5.39
N GLU A 103 -5.65 -5.61 4.40
CA GLU A 103 -6.77 -4.68 4.34
C GLU A 103 -8.10 -5.43 4.35
N GLU A 104 -8.26 -6.47 3.54
CA GLU A 104 -9.44 -7.33 3.55
C GLU A 104 -9.68 -7.98 4.93
N PHE A 105 -8.62 -8.44 5.58
CA PHE A 105 -8.71 -8.98 6.94
C PHE A 105 -9.15 -7.93 7.97
N LEU A 106 -8.68 -6.69 7.85
CA LEU A 106 -9.03 -5.59 8.75
C LEU A 106 -10.47 -5.11 8.55
N GLU A 107 -10.97 -5.14 7.33
CA GLU A 107 -12.33 -4.76 6.95
C GLU A 107 -13.39 -5.75 7.44
N ARG A 108 -12.99 -6.94 7.89
CA ARG A 108 -13.93 -7.92 8.43
C ARG A 108 -14.35 -7.57 9.85
N PRO A 109 -15.66 -7.48 10.12
CA PRO A 109 -16.17 -7.34 11.48
C PRO A 109 -15.78 -8.54 12.34
N ILE A 110 -15.53 -8.29 13.60
CA ILE A 110 -15.20 -9.32 14.59
C ILE A 110 -16.29 -9.42 15.65
N PRO A 111 -16.53 -10.61 16.24
CA PRO A 111 -17.41 -10.73 17.39
C PRO A 111 -16.97 -9.80 18.52
N SER A 112 -17.94 -9.25 19.27
CA SER A 112 -17.64 -8.30 20.35
C SER A 112 -16.78 -8.90 21.48
N ASP A 113 -16.77 -10.23 21.61
CA ASP A 113 -15.94 -10.99 22.54
C ASP A 113 -14.60 -11.48 21.94
N TYR A 114 -14.27 -11.10 20.71
CA TYR A 114 -13.12 -11.61 19.94
C TYR A 114 -11.80 -11.61 20.74
N TRP A 115 -11.52 -10.57 21.49
CA TRP A 115 -10.26 -10.45 22.25
C TRP A 115 -10.17 -11.43 23.42
N TYR A 116 -11.29 -12.02 23.85
CA TYR A 116 -11.38 -13.01 24.93
C TYR A 116 -11.42 -14.46 24.42
N ARG A 117 -11.54 -14.66 23.10
CA ARG A 117 -11.58 -15.98 22.48
C ARG A 117 -10.21 -16.64 22.47
N THR A 118 -10.18 -17.96 22.44
CA THR A 118 -8.99 -18.77 22.16
C THR A 118 -8.41 -18.44 20.79
N LEU A 119 -7.16 -18.84 20.54
CA LEU A 119 -6.53 -18.64 19.23
C LEU A 119 -7.35 -19.27 18.10
N GLU A 120 -7.85 -20.49 18.30
CA GLU A 120 -8.70 -21.19 17.33
C GLU A 120 -10.03 -20.48 17.13
N GLY A 121 -10.66 -20.02 18.20
CA GLY A 121 -11.88 -19.22 18.11
C GLY A 121 -11.69 -17.91 17.32
N LYS A 122 -10.52 -17.28 17.42
CA LYS A 122 -10.15 -16.11 16.61
C LYS A 122 -9.97 -16.47 15.13
N ARG A 123 -9.32 -17.61 14.85
CA ARG A 123 -9.14 -18.12 13.48
C ARG A 123 -10.46 -18.41 12.79
N ILE A 124 -11.37 -19.11 13.47
CA ILE A 124 -12.72 -19.37 12.97
C ILE A 124 -13.40 -18.05 12.64
N SER A 125 -13.48 -17.13 13.61
CA SER A 125 -14.14 -15.83 13.41
C SER A 125 -13.55 -14.98 12.29
N ALA A 126 -12.23 -15.06 12.08
CA ALA A 126 -11.54 -14.29 11.05
C ALA A 126 -11.74 -14.84 9.63
N HIS A 127 -12.17 -16.11 9.52
CA HIS A 127 -12.37 -16.77 8.24
C HIS A 127 -13.83 -17.15 7.96
N ASP A 128 -14.76 -16.81 8.88
CA ASP A 128 -16.18 -16.97 8.62
C ASP A 128 -16.60 -16.16 7.39
N VAL A 129 -17.42 -16.75 6.56
CA VAL A 129 -17.99 -16.07 5.39
C VAL A 129 -19.01 -15.06 5.91
N ILE A 130 -18.71 -13.79 5.76
CA ILE A 130 -19.62 -12.68 6.07
C ILE A 130 -20.10 -12.10 4.75
N ASP A 131 -21.40 -12.19 4.52
CA ASP A 131 -22.01 -11.53 3.38
C ASP A 131 -22.17 -10.03 3.71
N GLN A 132 -21.41 -9.19 3.02
CA GLN A 132 -21.37 -7.75 3.27
C GLN A 132 -22.71 -7.06 2.97
N ASP A 133 -23.54 -7.63 2.09
CA ASP A 133 -24.86 -7.07 1.76
C ASP A 133 -25.85 -7.16 2.92
N TYR A 134 -25.59 -8.00 3.92
CA TYR A 134 -26.45 -8.17 5.10
C TYR A 134 -25.91 -7.47 6.35
N ILE A 135 -24.84 -6.68 6.26
CA ILE A 135 -24.33 -5.95 7.41
C ILE A 135 -25.24 -4.76 7.71
N LYS A 136 -25.88 -4.78 8.90
CA LYS A 136 -26.60 -3.62 9.42
C LYS A 136 -25.75 -2.85 10.39
N LEU A 137 -25.65 -1.54 10.17
CA LEU A 137 -24.86 -0.63 10.98
C LEU A 137 -25.74 0.14 11.97
N TYR A 138 -25.31 0.22 13.22
CA TYR A 138 -26.00 0.94 14.29
C TYR A 138 -25.13 2.02 14.91
N GLY A 139 -25.75 3.06 15.43
CA GLY A 139 -25.05 4.24 15.96
C GLY A 139 -24.27 4.94 14.86
N ASP A 140 -23.05 5.36 15.16
CA ASP A 140 -22.14 5.99 14.19
C ASP A 140 -21.42 4.96 13.26
N GLY A 141 -22.05 3.81 13.04
CA GLY A 141 -21.45 2.72 12.24
C GLY A 141 -20.51 1.81 13.05
N LYS A 142 -20.46 1.95 14.37
CA LYS A 142 -19.55 1.20 15.25
C LYS A 142 -20.07 -0.18 15.65
N LEU A 143 -21.39 -0.32 15.74
CA LEU A 143 -22.07 -1.58 16.11
C LEU A 143 -22.63 -2.24 14.87
N ILE A 144 -22.52 -3.55 14.80
CA ILE A 144 -22.87 -4.36 13.64
C ILE A 144 -23.83 -5.44 14.04
N GLU A 145 -24.84 -5.67 13.20
CA GLU A 145 -25.69 -6.84 13.22
C GLU A 145 -25.49 -7.62 11.94
N LEU A 146 -25.28 -8.91 12.05
CA LEU A 146 -25.30 -9.87 10.94
C LEU A 146 -26.62 -10.68 10.97
N PRO A 147 -26.97 -11.41 9.89
CA PRO A 147 -28.12 -12.29 9.88
C PRO A 147 -28.12 -13.22 11.10
N ASN A 148 -29.26 -13.32 11.77
CA ASN A 148 -29.46 -14.13 12.98
C ASN A 148 -28.63 -13.71 14.21
N THR A 149 -28.12 -12.51 14.25
CA THR A 149 -27.44 -11.93 15.41
C THR A 149 -28.20 -10.72 15.95
N LYS A 150 -27.84 -10.26 17.13
CA LYS A 150 -28.40 -9.03 17.72
C LYS A 150 -27.47 -7.82 17.42
N PRO A 151 -28.01 -6.60 17.47
CA PRO A 151 -27.18 -5.38 17.38
C PRO A 151 -26.02 -5.40 18.38
N GLY A 152 -24.80 -5.11 17.91
CA GLY A 152 -23.59 -5.11 18.75
C GLY A 152 -23.00 -6.49 19.06
N ALA A 153 -23.53 -7.57 18.48
CA ALA A 153 -22.89 -8.88 18.55
C ALA A 153 -21.55 -8.89 17.81
N TYR A 154 -21.39 -8.01 16.82
CA TYR A 154 -20.16 -7.77 16.08
C TYR A 154 -19.74 -6.32 16.19
N VAL A 155 -18.43 -6.08 16.09
CA VAL A 155 -17.81 -4.76 16.12
C VAL A 155 -16.69 -4.71 15.08
N TRP A 156 -16.29 -3.52 14.72
CA TRP A 156 -15.10 -3.35 13.92
C TRP A 156 -13.84 -3.52 14.76
N ARG A 157 -12.79 -3.98 14.10
CA ARG A 157 -11.48 -4.14 14.70
C ARG A 157 -10.88 -2.76 15.03
N ASP A 158 -10.40 -2.59 16.26
CA ASP A 158 -9.83 -1.33 16.77
C ASP A 158 -8.30 -1.31 16.79
N LYS A 159 -7.69 -2.50 16.69
CA LYS A 159 -6.23 -2.68 16.78
C LYS A 159 -5.78 -3.93 16.05
N VAL A 160 -4.51 -3.96 15.67
CA VAL A 160 -3.86 -5.12 15.03
C VAL A 160 -2.38 -5.18 15.39
N CYS A 161 -1.79 -6.37 15.36
CA CYS A 161 -0.35 -6.57 15.48
C CYS A 161 0.15 -7.64 14.51
N SER A 162 1.45 -7.62 14.24
CA SER A 162 2.09 -8.58 13.33
C SER A 162 1.93 -10.03 13.76
N MET A 163 1.87 -10.29 15.08
CA MET A 163 1.65 -11.63 15.61
C MET A 163 0.21 -12.12 15.34
N GLU A 164 -0.78 -11.23 15.35
CA GLU A 164 -2.17 -11.57 14.98
C GLU A 164 -2.27 -11.94 13.51
N ILE A 165 -1.65 -11.15 12.63
CA ILE A 165 -1.57 -11.47 11.19
C ILE A 165 -0.95 -12.84 10.98
N TRP A 166 0.19 -13.12 11.64
CA TRP A 166 0.88 -14.39 11.52
C TRP A 166 0.01 -15.58 11.98
N LYS A 167 -0.51 -15.49 13.22
CA LYS A 167 -1.21 -16.62 13.85
C LYS A 167 -2.66 -16.78 13.42
N VAL A 168 -3.37 -15.69 13.14
CA VAL A 168 -4.80 -15.73 12.87
C VAL A 168 -5.06 -15.64 11.36
N MET A 169 -4.57 -14.59 10.68
CA MET A 169 -4.83 -14.42 9.26
C MET A 169 -4.11 -15.48 8.43
N MET A 170 -2.79 -15.66 8.65
CA MET A 170 -1.97 -16.63 7.91
C MET A 170 -2.03 -18.06 8.48
N LYS A 171 -2.72 -18.27 9.61
CA LYS A 171 -2.89 -19.58 10.30
C LYS A 171 -1.58 -20.32 10.62
N GLN A 172 -0.51 -19.60 10.89
CA GLN A 172 0.77 -20.20 11.22
C GLN A 172 0.83 -20.58 12.71
N ASP A 173 1.25 -21.82 13.02
CA ASP A 173 1.35 -22.32 14.39
C ASP A 173 2.73 -22.09 15.00
N ASP A 174 3.75 -22.05 14.17
CA ASP A 174 5.13 -21.84 14.58
C ASP A 174 5.39 -20.40 15.04
N GLN A 175 6.53 -20.22 15.71
CA GLN A 175 6.98 -18.90 16.11
C GLN A 175 7.59 -18.18 14.89
N PRO A 176 7.09 -16.95 14.56
CA PRO A 176 7.61 -16.21 13.44
C PRO A 176 9.07 -15.79 13.70
N GLN A 177 9.91 -15.93 12.67
CA GLN A 177 11.24 -15.34 12.68
C GLN A 177 11.14 -13.82 12.56
N GLN A 178 12.17 -13.10 12.98
CA GLN A 178 12.16 -11.64 13.00
C GLN A 178 11.92 -11.00 11.62
N HIS A 179 12.38 -11.65 10.55
CA HIS A 179 12.15 -11.12 9.20
C HIS A 179 10.68 -11.23 8.76
N HIS A 180 9.95 -12.28 9.19
CA HIS A 180 8.51 -12.40 8.95
C HIS A 180 7.74 -11.25 9.61
N LEU A 181 8.03 -11.00 10.90
CA LEU A 181 7.40 -9.89 11.63
C LEU A 181 7.72 -8.53 11.01
N ARG A 182 8.95 -8.31 10.54
CA ARG A 182 9.34 -7.06 9.86
C ARG A 182 8.59 -6.87 8.53
N LYS A 183 8.41 -7.95 7.76
CA LYS A 183 7.65 -7.91 6.50
C LYS A 183 6.19 -7.55 6.78
N ILE A 184 5.55 -8.23 7.73
CA ILE A 184 4.16 -7.95 8.14
C ILE A 184 4.02 -6.52 8.69
N ASP A 185 4.96 -6.09 9.53
CA ASP A 185 4.99 -4.73 10.07
C ASP A 185 5.05 -3.66 8.98
N LYS A 186 5.88 -3.89 7.96
CA LYS A 186 5.98 -3.01 6.80
C LYS A 186 4.66 -2.97 6.04
N ALA A 187 4.05 -4.13 5.80
CA ALA A 187 2.75 -4.22 5.13
C ALA A 187 1.64 -3.51 5.91
N LEU A 188 1.58 -3.70 7.24
CA LEU A 188 0.61 -3.01 8.12
C LEU A 188 0.73 -1.48 8.04
N ARG A 189 1.96 -0.92 8.01
CA ARG A 189 2.18 0.52 7.87
C ARG A 189 1.73 1.08 6.53
N ASN A 190 1.66 0.24 5.51
CA ASN A 190 1.27 0.60 4.16
C ASN A 190 -0.24 0.43 3.91
N THR A 191 -0.98 -0.13 4.88
CA THR A 191 -2.45 -0.18 4.80
C THR A 191 -3.05 1.20 5.02
N ARG A 192 -4.22 1.44 4.44
CA ARG A 192 -5.01 2.67 4.59
C ARG A 192 -5.45 2.92 6.04
N TYR A 193 -5.50 1.88 6.85
CA TYR A 193 -6.19 1.87 8.13
C TYR A 193 -5.26 1.98 9.33
N CYS A 194 -3.99 1.63 9.18
CA CYS A 194 -3.03 1.62 10.29
C CYS A 194 -2.29 2.95 10.44
N GLY A 195 -2.24 3.46 11.66
CA GLY A 195 -1.41 4.61 12.01
C GLY A 195 0.08 4.30 11.92
N GLN A 196 0.93 5.33 11.84
CA GLN A 196 2.38 5.17 11.74
C GLN A 196 3.05 4.75 13.06
N SER A 197 2.41 5.04 14.19
CA SER A 197 2.95 4.74 15.53
C SER A 197 2.36 3.46 16.10
N LYS A 198 3.18 2.74 16.89
CA LYS A 198 2.75 1.55 17.64
C LYS A 198 2.57 1.88 19.12
N SER A 199 1.56 1.24 19.71
CA SER A 199 1.34 1.22 21.15
C SER A 199 1.25 -0.20 21.67
N ARG A 200 1.38 -0.37 22.98
CA ARG A 200 1.31 -1.69 23.61
C ARG A 200 -0.12 -2.06 23.94
N TYR A 201 -0.64 -3.09 23.28
CA TYR A 201 -2.00 -3.58 23.46
C TYR A 201 -2.01 -5.04 23.96
N ARG A 202 -3.16 -5.43 24.53
CA ARG A 202 -3.44 -6.82 24.85
C ARG A 202 -4.34 -7.42 23.74
N PHE A 203 -3.88 -8.51 23.14
CA PHE A 203 -4.56 -9.23 22.05
C PHE A 203 -5.22 -10.55 22.51
N GLY A 204 -5.24 -10.80 23.82
CA GLY A 204 -5.88 -11.97 24.42
C GLY A 204 -5.06 -13.26 24.29
N GLU A 205 -5.74 -14.39 24.45
CA GLU A 205 -5.13 -15.71 24.45
C GLU A 205 -4.44 -16.03 23.11
N GLY A 206 -3.32 -16.74 23.18
CA GLY A 206 -2.54 -17.17 22.02
C GLY A 206 -1.63 -16.10 21.41
N ILE A 207 -1.90 -14.79 21.66
CA ILE A 207 -1.12 -13.66 21.14
C ILE A 207 -0.45 -12.88 22.27
N GLY A 208 -1.18 -12.64 23.38
CA GLY A 208 -0.66 -11.94 24.55
C GLY A 208 -0.59 -10.42 24.40
N ARG A 209 0.43 -9.81 25.05
CA ARG A 209 0.70 -8.37 24.94
C ARG A 209 1.73 -8.13 23.85
N GLN A 210 1.36 -7.33 22.85
CA GLN A 210 2.20 -7.00 21.69
C GLN A 210 2.19 -5.49 21.43
N TYR A 211 3.23 -5.00 20.76
CA TYR A 211 3.17 -3.71 20.10
C TYR A 211 2.34 -3.85 18.81
N GLY A 212 1.36 -3.00 18.67
CA GLY A 212 0.43 -3.03 17.54
C GLY A 212 0.02 -1.63 17.12
N PHE A 213 -0.76 -1.57 16.06
CA PHE A 213 -1.31 -0.36 15.47
C PHE A 213 -2.75 -0.19 15.93
N GLN A 214 -3.15 1.05 16.15
CA GLN A 214 -4.54 1.42 16.19
C GLN A 214 -5.07 1.46 14.75
N ILE A 215 -6.31 1.01 14.56
CA ILE A 215 -6.96 0.97 13.26
C ILE A 215 -8.01 2.08 13.21
N ASP A 216 -8.04 2.80 12.10
CA ASP A 216 -9.11 3.75 11.77
C ASP A 216 -9.80 3.32 10.47
N LEU A 217 -11.00 2.77 10.61
CA LEU A 217 -11.86 2.34 9.52
C LEU A 217 -12.96 3.37 9.18
N SER A 218 -12.83 4.62 9.62
CA SER A 218 -13.88 5.66 9.46
C SER A 218 -14.20 5.94 7.99
N SER A 219 -13.22 5.87 7.10
CA SER A 219 -13.43 6.03 5.65
C SER A 219 -14.24 4.86 5.08
N TYR A 220 -13.87 3.64 5.44
CA TYR A 220 -14.53 2.42 5.00
C TYR A 220 -16.02 2.37 5.43
N TYR A 221 -16.34 2.76 6.67
CA TYR A 221 -17.73 2.85 7.13
C TYR A 221 -18.57 3.84 6.34
N ARG A 222 -17.95 4.95 5.96
CA ARG A 222 -18.62 6.02 5.19
C ARG A 222 -19.00 5.51 3.80
N ASP A 223 -18.08 4.76 3.19
CA ASP A 223 -18.28 4.19 1.86
C ASP A 223 -19.36 3.10 1.87
N LEU A 224 -19.30 2.16 2.82
CA LEU A 224 -20.37 1.16 3.03
C LEU A 224 -21.75 1.78 3.26
N LYS A 225 -21.82 2.87 4.04
CA LYS A 225 -23.08 3.55 4.33
C LYS A 225 -23.67 4.19 3.07
N ASN A 226 -22.82 4.76 2.22
CA ASN A 226 -23.22 5.36 0.95
C ASN A 226 -23.71 4.31 -0.06
N GLU A 227 -23.05 3.16 -0.14
CA GLU A 227 -23.46 2.05 -1.00
C GLU A 227 -24.81 1.46 -0.58
N ASN A 228 -25.03 1.24 0.70
CA ASN A 228 -26.31 0.74 1.23
C ASN A 228 -27.46 1.73 1.02
N ASN A 229 -27.21 3.03 1.10
CA ASN A 229 -28.25 4.03 0.81
C ASN A 229 -28.61 4.07 -0.69
N ASN A 230 -27.67 3.82 -1.59
CA ASN A 230 -27.91 3.78 -3.03
C ASN A 230 -28.66 2.51 -3.48
N LYS A 231 -28.42 1.35 -2.82
CA LYS A 231 -29.14 0.11 -3.10
C LYS A 231 -30.62 0.18 -2.64
N GLY A 232 -30.91 0.97 -1.61
CA GLY A 232 -32.28 1.17 -1.11
C GLY A 232 -33.18 2.04 -2.00
N THR A 233 -32.59 2.80 -2.96
CA THR A 233 -33.35 3.74 -3.83
C THR A 233 -33.72 3.13 -5.20
N THR A 234 -33.19 1.96 -5.54
CA THR A 234 -33.45 1.27 -6.82
C THR A 234 -34.50 0.15 -6.74
N GLY A 235 -35.18 0.03 -5.61
CA GLY A 235 -36.18 -1.01 -5.31
C GLY A 235 -37.61 -0.47 -5.10
N GLN A 236 -38.04 0.57 -5.84
CA GLN A 236 -39.45 0.97 -5.94
C GLN A 236 -39.89 0.99 -7.39
#